data_3390768140b89cf95a7f4a4e2ef64221
#
_entry.id   3390768140b89cf95a7f4a4e2ef64221
#
_cell.length_a   1.000
_cell.length_b   1.000
_cell.length_c   1.000
_cell.angle_alpha   90.00
_cell.angle_beta   90.00
_cell.angle_gamma   90.00
#
_symmetry.space_group_name_H-M   'P 1'
#
loop_
_entity.id
_entity.type
_entity.pdbx_description
1 polymer ?
#
loop_
_entity_poly.entity_id
_entity_poly.type
_entity_poly.pdbx_seq_one_letter_code
_entity_poly.pdbx_strand_id
1 'polypeptide(L)'
;MARELAGKKIVIVGATGILGSRLAAQLKDAGAQVAAVVRDASLLDSTIVTQHAIADLTDTASLSAALAALAPFDGLINAAGVVAFGNIVELDDATLSQLFAINAIAPIVMLRESSKHINEGGFFANLTAVVAQQPMAGMAAYSASKAAVWGAMVAATRELRRQQIDVIDVRPPHTETGLANRPIAGVAPKLPTGLEPDVVAARIITAIKDGERDLPVEAFTSAI
;
A
#
# COMPACT_ATOMS: atom_id res chain seq x y z
N MET A 1 11.43 -16.97 -11.18
CA MET A 1 12.67 -17.01 -10.36
C MET A 1 12.43 -16.14 -9.16
N ALA A 2 12.91 -16.54 -7.97
CA ALA A 2 12.79 -15.74 -6.76
C ALA A 2 13.52 -14.38 -6.94
N ARG A 3 12.88 -13.30 -6.46
CA ARG A 3 13.46 -11.95 -6.51
C ARG A 3 14.42 -11.75 -5.33
N GLU A 4 15.67 -11.40 -5.62
CA GLU A 4 16.63 -10.96 -4.61
C GLU A 4 16.29 -9.53 -4.16
N LEU A 5 16.27 -9.30 -2.84
CA LEU A 5 16.01 -7.98 -2.25
C LEU A 5 17.29 -7.29 -1.74
N ALA A 6 18.36 -8.06 -1.49
CA ALA A 6 19.62 -7.50 -1.01
C ALA A 6 20.19 -6.50 -2.04
N GLY A 7 20.57 -5.32 -1.55
CA GLY A 7 21.05 -4.20 -2.35
C GLY A 7 20.00 -3.48 -3.21
N LYS A 8 18.75 -3.95 -3.23
CA LYS A 8 17.65 -3.34 -3.98
C LYS A 8 17.10 -2.13 -3.26
N LYS A 9 16.80 -1.07 -3.99
CA LYS A 9 16.17 0.13 -3.47
C LYS A 9 14.65 0.00 -3.54
N ILE A 10 13.99 0.00 -2.38
CA ILE A 10 12.54 -0.15 -2.27
C ILE A 10 11.96 1.12 -1.62
N VAL A 11 11.00 1.74 -2.32
CA VAL A 11 10.27 2.91 -1.83
C VAL A 11 9.01 2.45 -1.12
N ILE A 12 8.76 2.96 0.10
CA ILE A 12 7.53 2.71 0.85
C ILE A 12 6.76 4.02 0.99
N VAL A 13 5.53 4.04 0.48
CA VAL A 13 4.58 5.12 0.75
C VAL A 13 3.76 4.73 1.98
N GLY A 14 3.74 5.60 2.99
CA GLY A 14 3.11 5.28 4.28
C GLY A 14 4.01 4.53 5.28
N ALA A 15 5.33 4.69 5.16
CA ALA A 15 6.33 4.05 6.03
C ALA A 15 6.20 4.41 7.53
N THR A 16 5.52 5.51 7.87
CA THR A 16 5.25 5.92 9.25
C THR A 16 4.04 5.22 9.89
N GLY A 17 3.22 4.53 9.10
CA GLY A 17 2.14 3.68 9.59
C GLY A 17 2.67 2.35 10.16
N ILE A 18 1.88 1.68 11.02
CA ILE A 18 2.33 0.43 11.68
C ILE A 18 2.72 -0.62 10.65
N LEU A 19 1.88 -0.93 9.65
CA LEU A 19 2.24 -1.94 8.65
C LEU A 19 3.40 -1.48 7.76
N GLY A 20 3.42 -0.19 7.36
CA GLY A 20 4.52 0.36 6.57
C GLY A 20 5.87 0.31 7.30
N SER A 21 5.91 0.56 8.60
CA SER A 21 7.13 0.47 9.41
C SER A 21 7.61 -0.98 9.57
N ARG A 22 6.69 -1.96 9.68
CA ARG A 22 7.05 -3.39 9.72
C ARG A 22 7.63 -3.86 8.39
N LEU A 23 7.02 -3.43 7.28
CA LEU A 23 7.57 -3.67 5.94
C LEU A 23 8.97 -3.07 5.79
N ALA A 24 9.17 -1.82 6.25
CA ALA A 24 10.46 -1.15 6.20
C ALA A 24 11.54 -1.92 6.98
N ALA A 25 11.25 -2.33 8.22
CA ALA A 25 12.17 -3.07 9.05
C ALA A 25 12.57 -4.42 8.41
N GLN A 26 11.58 -5.20 7.99
CA GLN A 26 11.84 -6.52 7.39
C GLN A 26 12.53 -6.44 6.03
N LEU A 27 12.29 -5.39 5.23
CA LEU A 27 13.03 -5.13 4.00
C LEU A 27 14.50 -4.82 4.29
N LYS A 28 14.77 -3.99 5.31
CA LYS A 28 16.13 -3.71 5.76
C LYS A 28 16.83 -4.99 6.21
N ASP A 29 16.15 -5.83 7.00
CA ASP A 29 16.69 -7.12 7.47
C ASP A 29 16.98 -8.08 6.29
N ALA A 30 16.21 -7.96 5.20
CA ALA A 30 16.46 -8.67 3.95
C ALA A 30 17.58 -8.01 3.09
N GLY A 31 18.25 -6.98 3.60
CA GLY A 31 19.37 -6.31 2.94
C GLY A 31 18.97 -5.24 1.91
N ALA A 32 17.70 -4.86 1.83
CA ALA A 32 17.25 -3.80 0.92
C ALA A 32 17.62 -2.41 1.43
N GLN A 33 17.79 -1.48 0.50
CA GLN A 33 17.88 -0.05 0.77
C GLN A 33 16.45 0.52 0.82
N VAL A 34 16.02 0.97 2.00
CA VAL A 34 14.66 1.46 2.19
C VAL A 34 14.62 2.97 2.00
N ALA A 35 13.76 3.42 1.08
CA ALA A 35 13.39 4.83 0.93
C ALA A 35 11.90 5.02 1.24
N ALA A 36 11.47 6.24 1.56
CA ALA A 36 10.09 6.51 1.90
C ALA A 36 9.53 7.78 1.26
N VAL A 37 8.23 7.75 0.94
CA VAL A 37 7.43 8.95 0.69
C VAL A 37 6.49 9.12 1.88
N VAL A 38 6.58 10.27 2.55
CA VAL A 38 5.82 10.57 3.78
C VAL A 38 5.31 12.00 3.80
N ARG A 39 4.37 12.30 4.66
CA ARG A 39 3.91 13.68 4.93
C ARG A 39 4.78 14.39 5.95
N ASP A 40 5.31 13.63 6.91
CA ASP A 40 6.13 14.13 8.00
C ASP A 40 7.31 13.16 8.23
N ALA A 41 8.51 13.63 7.97
CA ALA A 41 9.72 12.83 8.10
C ALA A 41 10.19 12.67 9.57
N SER A 42 9.70 13.50 10.49
CA SER A 42 10.07 13.40 11.91
C SER A 42 9.62 12.08 12.56
N LEU A 43 8.67 11.39 11.93
CA LEU A 43 8.13 10.10 12.36
C LEU A 43 8.89 8.89 11.78
N LEU A 44 9.92 9.12 10.95
CA LEU A 44 10.69 8.03 10.34
C LEU A 44 11.80 7.56 11.28
N ASP A 45 12.01 6.25 11.30
CA ASP A 45 13.23 5.68 11.88
C ASP A 45 14.38 5.81 10.86
N SER A 46 15.26 6.77 11.09
CA SER A 46 16.42 7.05 10.24
C SER A 46 17.45 5.92 10.21
N THR A 47 17.37 4.97 11.14
CA THR A 47 18.22 3.77 11.11
C THR A 47 17.74 2.76 10.06
N ILE A 48 16.48 2.84 9.66
CA ILE A 48 15.84 1.95 8.67
C ILE A 48 15.72 2.67 7.32
N VAL A 49 15.14 3.87 7.32
CA VAL A 49 14.88 4.64 6.09
C VAL A 49 16.05 5.57 5.82
N THR A 50 16.80 5.28 4.76
CA THR A 50 18.02 6.01 4.41
C THR A 50 17.79 7.21 3.50
N GLN A 51 16.66 7.25 2.79
CA GLN A 51 16.25 8.34 1.90
C GLN A 51 14.75 8.58 2.05
N HIS A 52 14.31 9.82 1.97
CA HIS A 52 12.89 10.14 1.97
C HIS A 52 12.58 11.35 1.10
N ALA A 53 11.32 11.45 0.69
CA ALA A 53 10.73 12.63 0.07
C ALA A 53 9.40 12.95 0.74
N ILE A 54 9.05 14.23 0.76
CA ILE A 54 7.79 14.72 1.34
C ILE A 54 6.75 14.85 0.23
N ALA A 55 5.55 14.29 0.44
CA ALA A 55 4.43 14.48 -0.45
C ALA A 55 3.09 14.43 0.27
N ASP A 56 2.14 15.22 -0.21
CA ASP A 56 0.72 15.01 0.03
C ASP A 56 0.17 14.09 -1.08
N LEU A 57 -0.45 12.98 -0.70
CA LEU A 57 -1.00 12.01 -1.65
C LEU A 57 -2.21 12.55 -2.43
N THR A 58 -2.84 13.62 -1.95
CA THR A 58 -3.94 14.31 -2.64
C THR A 58 -3.45 15.31 -3.68
N ASP A 59 -2.16 15.65 -3.66
CA ASP A 59 -1.50 16.50 -4.66
C ASP A 59 -0.67 15.65 -5.63
N THR A 60 -1.18 15.46 -6.82
CA THR A 60 -0.52 14.68 -7.88
C THR A 60 0.86 15.21 -8.25
N ALA A 61 1.04 16.55 -8.27
CA ALA A 61 2.33 17.15 -8.63
C ALA A 61 3.37 16.91 -7.54
N SER A 62 2.98 17.07 -6.27
CA SER A 62 3.82 16.76 -5.11
C SER A 62 4.25 15.29 -5.10
N LEU A 63 3.31 14.37 -5.33
CA LEU A 63 3.59 12.94 -5.38
C LEU A 63 4.54 12.58 -6.54
N SER A 64 4.32 13.13 -7.74
CA SER A 64 5.19 12.90 -8.90
C SER A 64 6.61 13.40 -8.65
N ALA A 65 6.75 14.59 -8.08
CA ALA A 65 8.06 15.15 -7.73
C ALA A 65 8.80 14.32 -6.68
N ALA A 66 8.07 13.84 -5.66
CA ALA A 66 8.65 12.99 -4.62
C ALA A 66 9.16 11.64 -5.16
N LEU A 67 8.42 11.01 -6.07
CA LEU A 67 8.84 9.76 -6.72
C LEU A 67 10.05 9.98 -7.62
N ALA A 68 10.07 11.07 -8.39
CA ALA A 68 11.22 11.44 -9.24
C ALA A 68 12.50 11.73 -8.42
N ALA A 69 12.37 12.37 -7.25
CA ALA A 69 13.49 12.64 -6.35
C ALA A 69 14.12 11.37 -5.77
N LEU A 70 13.37 10.28 -5.67
CA LEU A 70 13.86 8.99 -5.19
C LEU A 70 14.31 8.05 -6.31
N ALA A 71 14.13 8.43 -7.57
CA ALA A 71 14.46 7.60 -8.73
C ALA A 71 15.99 7.39 -8.92
N PRO A 72 16.44 6.29 -9.56
CA PRO A 72 15.66 5.08 -9.85
C PRO A 72 15.49 4.19 -8.62
N PHE A 73 14.56 3.24 -8.69
CA PHE A 73 14.34 2.24 -7.62
C PHE A 73 13.84 0.91 -8.20
N ASP A 74 14.00 -0.18 -7.43
CA ASP A 74 13.65 -1.53 -7.87
C ASP A 74 12.22 -1.95 -7.50
N GLY A 75 11.61 -1.25 -6.54
CA GLY A 75 10.22 -1.52 -6.17
C GLY A 75 9.58 -0.37 -5.39
N LEU A 76 8.25 -0.35 -5.43
CA LEU A 76 7.45 0.55 -4.62
C LEU A 76 6.35 -0.24 -3.91
N ILE A 77 6.17 0.02 -2.61
CA ILE A 77 5.08 -0.53 -1.81
C ILE A 77 4.20 0.61 -1.32
N ASN A 78 2.94 0.63 -1.72
CA ASN A 78 1.94 1.55 -1.18
C ASN A 78 1.23 0.92 0.03
N ALA A 79 1.60 1.35 1.22
CA ALA A 79 0.98 1.00 2.50
C ALA A 79 0.13 2.15 3.09
N ALA A 80 -0.05 3.23 2.34
CA ALA A 80 -0.89 4.35 2.76
C ALA A 80 -2.37 4.08 2.47
N GLY A 81 -3.23 4.55 3.38
CA GLY A 81 -4.67 4.46 3.20
C GLY A 81 -5.41 5.05 4.39
N VAL A 82 -6.68 5.33 4.19
CA VAL A 82 -7.62 5.80 5.21
C VAL A 82 -8.88 4.96 5.20
N VAL A 83 -9.59 4.93 6.33
CA VAL A 83 -10.85 4.22 6.49
C VAL A 83 -11.94 5.18 6.98
N ALA A 84 -13.18 4.93 6.60
CA ALA A 84 -14.36 5.55 7.16
C ALA A 84 -15.43 4.48 7.42
N PHE A 85 -16.24 4.73 8.44
CA PHE A 85 -17.37 3.88 8.84
C PHE A 85 -18.65 4.72 8.84
N GLY A 86 -19.77 4.08 8.61
CA GLY A 86 -21.10 4.69 8.65
C GLY A 86 -22.02 4.17 7.55
N ASN A 87 -23.30 4.46 7.69
CA ASN A 87 -24.29 4.09 6.69
C ASN A 87 -24.17 4.97 5.45
N ILE A 88 -24.48 4.38 4.29
CA ILE A 88 -24.38 5.09 3.00
C ILE A 88 -25.26 6.35 2.94
N VAL A 89 -26.38 6.37 3.66
CA VAL A 89 -27.29 7.53 3.67
C VAL A 89 -26.78 8.70 4.52
N GLU A 90 -25.76 8.48 5.36
CA GLU A 90 -25.15 9.48 6.24
C GLU A 90 -23.79 9.94 5.71
N LEU A 91 -23.33 9.38 4.59
CA LEU A 91 -22.03 9.69 3.99
C LEU A 91 -22.02 11.10 3.43
N ASP A 92 -21.11 11.93 3.92
CA ASP A 92 -20.89 13.27 3.35
C ASP A 92 -19.90 13.24 2.18
N ASP A 93 -20.00 14.27 1.31
CA ASP A 93 -19.18 14.38 0.10
C ASP A 93 -17.69 14.55 0.39
N ALA A 94 -17.32 15.18 1.51
CA ALA A 94 -15.92 15.38 1.90
C ALA A 94 -15.27 14.04 2.26
N THR A 95 -15.94 13.24 3.06
CA THR A 95 -15.49 11.88 3.40
C THR A 95 -15.37 11.00 2.16
N LEU A 96 -16.37 11.02 1.28
CA LEU A 96 -16.33 10.28 0.00
C LEU A 96 -15.14 10.72 -0.85
N SER A 97 -14.97 12.01 -1.04
CA SER A 97 -13.87 12.57 -1.83
C SER A 97 -12.50 12.19 -1.25
N GLN A 98 -12.33 12.27 0.07
CA GLN A 98 -11.08 11.92 0.73
C GLN A 98 -10.74 10.42 0.64
N LEU A 99 -11.76 9.54 0.79
CA LEU A 99 -11.58 8.10 0.59
C LEU A 99 -11.07 7.79 -0.82
N PHE A 100 -11.71 8.36 -1.85
CA PHE A 100 -11.31 8.10 -3.23
C PHE A 100 -9.97 8.76 -3.56
N ALA A 101 -9.71 9.97 -3.10
CA ALA A 101 -8.43 10.65 -3.33
C ALA A 101 -7.25 9.81 -2.82
N ILE A 102 -7.33 9.29 -1.59
CA ILE A 102 -6.21 8.60 -0.94
C ILE A 102 -6.16 7.11 -1.30
N ASN A 103 -7.31 6.41 -1.33
CA ASN A 103 -7.33 4.95 -1.51
C ASN A 103 -7.40 4.50 -2.97
N ALA A 104 -7.83 5.36 -3.90
CA ALA A 104 -8.01 5.01 -5.30
C ALA A 104 -7.17 5.87 -6.24
N ILE A 105 -7.36 7.19 -6.23
CA ILE A 105 -6.69 8.10 -7.16
C ILE A 105 -5.18 8.11 -6.91
N ALA A 106 -4.74 8.33 -5.68
CA ALA A 106 -3.33 8.39 -5.34
C ALA A 106 -2.56 7.09 -5.73
N PRO A 107 -3.02 5.87 -5.41
CA PRO A 107 -2.33 4.65 -5.84
C PRO A 107 -2.26 4.48 -7.37
N ILE A 108 -3.30 4.88 -8.11
CA ILE A 108 -3.29 4.86 -9.58
C ILE A 108 -2.25 5.84 -10.12
N VAL A 109 -2.18 7.05 -9.56
CA VAL A 109 -1.16 8.04 -9.90
C VAL A 109 0.24 7.53 -9.52
N MET A 110 0.40 6.93 -8.32
CA MET A 110 1.68 6.32 -7.91
C MET A 110 2.15 5.29 -8.92
N LEU A 111 1.28 4.39 -9.34
CA LEU A 111 1.62 3.36 -10.32
C LEU A 111 2.03 3.99 -11.64
N ARG A 112 1.25 4.95 -12.17
CA ARG A 112 1.56 5.67 -13.41
C ARG A 112 2.91 6.37 -13.35
N GLU A 113 3.18 7.10 -12.26
CA GLU A 113 4.43 7.86 -12.13
C GLU A 113 5.62 6.96 -11.81
N SER A 114 5.46 6.00 -10.88
CA SER A 114 6.54 5.10 -10.49
C SER A 114 6.99 4.16 -11.63
N SER A 115 6.08 3.78 -12.54
CA SER A 115 6.44 2.95 -13.68
C SER A 115 7.50 3.57 -14.60
N LYS A 116 7.67 4.89 -14.53
CA LYS A 116 8.74 5.63 -15.26
C LYS A 116 10.12 5.51 -14.59
N HIS A 117 10.16 5.06 -13.34
CA HIS A 117 11.32 5.10 -12.46
C HIS A 117 11.69 3.73 -11.87
N ILE A 118 10.79 2.77 -11.95
CA ILE A 118 11.05 1.37 -11.55
C ILE A 118 11.99 0.74 -12.58
N ASN A 119 13.09 0.15 -12.10
CA ASN A 119 14.03 -0.61 -12.91
C ASN A 119 13.32 -1.84 -13.53
N GLU A 120 13.83 -2.28 -14.69
CA GLU A 120 13.37 -3.51 -15.33
C GLU A 120 13.49 -4.71 -14.38
N GLY A 121 12.46 -5.54 -14.31
CA GLY A 121 12.35 -6.65 -13.35
C GLY A 121 11.88 -6.23 -11.95
N GLY A 122 11.58 -4.93 -11.76
CA GLY A 122 11.08 -4.40 -10.51
C GLY A 122 9.57 -4.63 -10.28
N PHE A 123 9.03 -3.96 -9.26
CA PHE A 123 7.63 -4.18 -8.89
C PHE A 123 6.95 -2.93 -8.31
N PHE A 124 5.61 -2.93 -8.40
CA PHE A 124 4.72 -2.05 -7.66
C PHE A 124 3.75 -2.91 -6.85
N ALA A 125 3.75 -2.79 -5.52
CA ALA A 125 2.83 -3.49 -4.63
C ALA A 125 1.84 -2.51 -3.99
N ASN A 126 0.53 -2.80 -4.09
CA ASN A 126 -0.51 -1.97 -3.49
C ASN A 126 -1.28 -2.74 -2.41
N LEU A 127 -1.36 -2.16 -1.20
CA LEU A 127 -2.18 -2.71 -0.13
C LEU A 127 -3.63 -2.24 -0.32
N THR A 128 -4.40 -3.12 -0.95
CA THR A 128 -5.83 -2.88 -1.19
C THR A 128 -6.62 -3.16 0.10
N ALA A 129 -7.30 -4.21 0.23
CA ALA A 129 -7.94 -4.79 1.42
C ALA A 129 -8.95 -5.87 1.01
N VAL A 130 -9.31 -6.78 1.91
CA VAL A 130 -10.34 -7.80 1.70
C VAL A 130 -11.70 -7.20 1.28
N VAL A 131 -12.05 -6.03 1.80
CA VAL A 131 -13.33 -5.35 1.50
C VAL A 131 -13.49 -4.89 0.03
N ALA A 132 -12.40 -4.93 -0.75
CA ALA A 132 -12.49 -4.69 -2.18
C ALA A 132 -13.31 -5.78 -2.91
N GLN A 133 -13.26 -7.02 -2.41
CA GLN A 133 -13.97 -8.18 -2.96
C GLN A 133 -15.12 -8.65 -2.07
N GLN A 134 -15.06 -8.37 -0.78
CA GLN A 134 -16.09 -8.74 0.20
C GLN A 134 -16.60 -7.47 0.92
N PRO A 135 -17.41 -6.63 0.26
CA PRO A 135 -17.90 -5.39 0.82
C PRO A 135 -18.71 -5.63 2.10
N MET A 136 -18.56 -4.73 3.07
CA MET A 136 -19.24 -4.84 4.38
C MET A 136 -20.24 -3.71 4.58
N ALA A 137 -21.36 -4.01 5.25
CA ALA A 137 -22.29 -2.99 5.70
C ALA A 137 -21.57 -1.99 6.63
N GLY A 138 -21.91 -0.70 6.53
CA GLY A 138 -21.24 0.35 7.29
C GLY A 138 -19.86 0.74 6.74
N MET A 139 -19.42 0.16 5.62
CA MET A 139 -18.13 0.46 4.96
C MET A 139 -18.31 0.63 3.44
N ALA A 140 -19.48 1.02 2.96
CA ALA A 140 -19.79 1.03 1.52
C ALA A 140 -18.81 1.90 0.70
N ALA A 141 -18.57 3.14 1.12
CA ALA A 141 -17.66 4.06 0.43
C ALA A 141 -16.20 3.59 0.51
N TYR A 142 -15.76 3.09 1.67
CA TYR A 142 -14.43 2.51 1.83
C TYR A 142 -14.24 1.30 0.93
N SER A 143 -15.19 0.36 0.93
CA SER A 143 -15.16 -0.81 0.05
C SER A 143 -15.11 -0.41 -1.42
N ALA A 144 -15.93 0.58 -1.83
CA ALA A 144 -15.93 1.10 -3.20
C ALA A 144 -14.57 1.69 -3.59
N SER A 145 -13.94 2.49 -2.70
CA SER A 145 -12.61 3.06 -2.95
C SER A 145 -11.54 1.98 -3.13
N LYS A 146 -11.60 0.90 -2.34
CA LYS A 146 -10.67 -0.23 -2.44
C LYS A 146 -10.96 -1.12 -3.65
N ALA A 147 -12.23 -1.31 -4.03
CA ALA A 147 -12.61 -2.01 -5.26
C ALA A 147 -12.14 -1.26 -6.52
N ALA A 148 -12.21 0.08 -6.52
CA ALA A 148 -11.73 0.89 -7.63
C ALA A 148 -10.24 0.69 -7.89
N VAL A 149 -9.40 0.76 -6.86
CA VAL A 149 -7.96 0.55 -7.02
C VAL A 149 -7.63 -0.91 -7.34
N TRP A 150 -8.33 -1.88 -6.77
CA TRP A 150 -8.16 -3.28 -7.13
C TRP A 150 -8.38 -3.51 -8.62
N GLY A 151 -9.47 -3.00 -9.19
CA GLY A 151 -9.72 -3.08 -10.63
C GLY A 151 -8.60 -2.47 -11.47
N ALA A 152 -8.05 -1.32 -11.05
CA ALA A 152 -6.91 -0.69 -11.72
C ALA A 152 -5.65 -1.56 -11.66
N MET A 153 -5.32 -2.16 -10.49
CA MET A 153 -4.15 -3.03 -10.34
C MET A 153 -4.24 -4.28 -11.23
N VAL A 154 -5.42 -4.90 -11.28
CA VAL A 154 -5.66 -6.08 -12.15
C VAL A 154 -5.44 -5.75 -13.63
N ALA A 155 -5.93 -4.61 -14.10
CA ALA A 155 -5.72 -4.16 -15.48
C ALA A 155 -4.25 -3.85 -15.75
N ALA A 156 -3.62 -3.07 -14.87
CA ALA A 156 -2.23 -2.63 -14.99
C ALA A 156 -1.20 -3.79 -15.00
N THR A 157 -1.51 -4.90 -14.35
CA THR A 157 -0.67 -6.12 -14.41
C THR A 157 -0.41 -6.58 -15.85
N ARG A 158 -1.41 -6.40 -16.74
CA ARG A 158 -1.28 -6.76 -18.15
C ARG A 158 -0.57 -5.68 -18.96
N GLU A 159 -0.86 -4.41 -18.65
CA GLU A 159 -0.31 -3.24 -19.35
C GLU A 159 1.21 -3.10 -19.14
N LEU A 160 1.69 -3.29 -17.89
CA LEU A 160 3.09 -3.13 -17.53
C LEU A 160 3.96 -4.37 -17.78
N ARG A 161 3.35 -5.48 -18.24
CA ARG A 161 4.09 -6.70 -18.54
C ARG A 161 5.24 -6.51 -19.55
N ARG A 162 5.04 -5.64 -20.54
CA ARG A 162 6.06 -5.35 -21.55
C ARG A 162 7.24 -4.55 -20.98
N GLN A 163 7.02 -3.81 -19.91
CA GLN A 163 8.05 -3.06 -19.18
C GLN A 163 8.73 -3.93 -18.12
N GLN A 164 8.34 -5.21 -18.01
CA GLN A 164 8.84 -6.15 -17.00
C GLN A 164 8.66 -5.62 -15.57
N ILE A 165 7.59 -4.88 -15.31
CA ILE A 165 7.22 -4.41 -13.98
C ILE A 165 6.08 -5.28 -13.47
N ASP A 166 6.30 -5.93 -12.32
CA ASP A 166 5.26 -6.70 -11.66
C ASP A 166 4.34 -5.78 -10.85
N VAL A 167 3.04 -5.84 -11.12
CA VAL A 167 2.03 -5.20 -10.28
C VAL A 167 1.47 -6.25 -9.33
N ILE A 168 1.57 -5.98 -8.03
CA ILE A 168 1.17 -6.88 -6.96
C ILE A 168 0.00 -6.27 -6.21
N ASP A 169 -1.14 -6.93 -6.18
CA ASP A 169 -2.29 -6.50 -5.38
C ASP A 169 -2.39 -7.35 -4.11
N VAL A 170 -2.46 -6.67 -2.96
CA VAL A 170 -2.44 -7.28 -1.64
C VAL A 170 -3.74 -6.97 -0.91
N ARG A 171 -4.53 -8.00 -0.59
CA ARG A 171 -5.83 -7.89 0.09
C ARG A 171 -5.80 -8.55 1.47
N PRO A 172 -5.07 -7.97 2.43
CA PRO A 172 -5.00 -8.56 3.76
C PRO A 172 -6.37 -8.50 4.46
N PRO A 173 -6.64 -9.45 5.38
CA PRO A 173 -7.76 -9.34 6.30
C PRO A 173 -7.54 -8.19 7.29
N HIS A 174 -8.45 -8.05 8.27
CA HIS A 174 -8.22 -7.14 9.38
C HIS A 174 -6.85 -7.40 10.02
N THR A 175 -6.08 -6.33 10.18
CA THR A 175 -4.71 -6.35 10.71
C THR A 175 -4.62 -5.31 11.82
N GLU A 176 -3.99 -5.64 12.93
CA GLU A 176 -3.91 -4.81 14.16
C GLU A 176 -2.96 -3.61 13.98
N THR A 177 -3.27 -2.76 13.00
CA THR A 177 -2.51 -1.54 12.68
C THR A 177 -3.05 -0.28 13.37
N GLY A 178 -4.15 -0.41 14.11
CA GLY A 178 -4.86 0.73 14.66
C GLY A 178 -5.51 1.64 13.61
N LEU A 179 -5.57 1.25 12.34
CA LEU A 179 -6.24 2.01 11.28
C LEU A 179 -7.72 2.22 11.61
N ALA A 180 -8.40 1.17 12.07
CA ALA A 180 -9.81 1.23 12.47
C ALA A 180 -10.09 2.19 13.65
N ASN A 181 -9.08 2.46 14.47
CA ASN A 181 -9.18 3.38 15.62
C ASN A 181 -8.95 4.84 15.24
N ARG A 182 -8.59 5.12 13.97
CA ARG A 182 -8.32 6.45 13.42
C ARG A 182 -9.08 6.67 12.11
N PRO A 183 -10.40 6.42 12.09
CA PRO A 183 -11.19 6.64 10.88
C PRO A 183 -11.25 8.14 10.57
N ILE A 184 -11.38 8.48 9.29
CA ILE A 184 -11.62 9.87 8.87
C ILE A 184 -13.08 10.31 9.11
N ALA A 185 -14.00 9.36 9.24
CA ALA A 185 -15.38 9.58 9.64
C ALA A 185 -15.98 8.31 10.27
N GLY A 186 -16.97 8.50 11.13
CA GLY A 186 -17.70 7.43 11.80
C GLY A 186 -16.89 6.72 12.89
N VAL A 187 -17.43 5.60 13.36
CA VAL A 187 -16.85 4.79 14.43
C VAL A 187 -16.78 3.34 13.95
N ALA A 188 -15.63 2.69 14.18
CA ALA A 188 -15.46 1.30 13.82
C ALA A 188 -16.49 0.39 14.55
N PRO A 189 -17.10 -0.55 13.85
CA PRO A 189 -17.86 -1.61 14.52
C PRO A 189 -16.90 -2.48 15.35
N LYS A 190 -17.47 -3.33 16.21
CA LYS A 190 -16.65 -4.34 16.89
C LYS A 190 -16.09 -5.31 15.84
N LEU A 191 -14.80 -5.19 15.57
CA LEU A 191 -14.09 -6.09 14.67
C LEU A 191 -13.58 -7.32 15.45
N PRO A 192 -13.46 -8.48 14.80
CA PRO A 192 -12.72 -9.61 15.36
C PRO A 192 -11.24 -9.23 15.51
N THR A 193 -10.52 -9.94 16.37
CA THR A 193 -9.05 -9.81 16.46
C THR A 193 -8.43 -10.05 15.11
N GLY A 194 -7.64 -9.10 14.65
CA GLY A 194 -6.96 -9.15 13.36
C GLY A 194 -5.64 -9.89 13.41
N LEU A 195 -4.97 -9.96 12.26
CA LEU A 195 -3.61 -10.51 12.20
C LEU A 195 -2.59 -9.51 12.75
N GLU A 196 -1.50 -10.05 13.29
CA GLU A 196 -0.35 -9.24 13.71
C GLU A 196 0.33 -8.59 12.49
N PRO A 197 0.68 -7.29 12.57
CA PRO A 197 1.30 -6.57 11.46
C PRO A 197 2.59 -7.20 10.95
N ASP A 198 3.39 -7.80 11.84
CA ASP A 198 4.64 -8.46 11.46
C ASP A 198 4.40 -9.71 10.60
N VAL A 199 3.35 -10.48 10.89
CA VAL A 199 2.95 -11.65 10.11
C VAL A 199 2.50 -11.24 8.71
N VAL A 200 1.68 -10.19 8.64
CA VAL A 200 1.20 -9.65 7.35
C VAL A 200 2.37 -9.10 6.53
N ALA A 201 3.27 -8.35 7.15
CA ALA A 201 4.47 -7.82 6.47
C ALA A 201 5.36 -8.95 5.94
N ALA A 202 5.62 -9.99 6.75
CA ALA A 202 6.42 -11.14 6.34
C ALA A 202 5.80 -11.86 5.13
N ARG A 203 4.49 -12.05 5.14
CA ARG A 203 3.77 -12.68 4.01
C ARG A 203 3.89 -11.86 2.72
N ILE A 204 3.77 -10.53 2.82
CA ILE A 204 3.93 -9.62 1.68
C ILE A 204 5.34 -9.72 1.11
N ILE A 205 6.36 -9.69 1.97
CA ILE A 205 7.77 -9.78 1.53
C ILE A 205 8.06 -11.13 0.87
N THR A 206 7.53 -12.22 1.42
CA THR A 206 7.61 -13.55 0.81
C THR A 206 7.01 -13.55 -0.59
N ALA A 207 5.81 -12.99 -0.75
CA ALA A 207 5.16 -12.90 -2.05
C ALA A 207 5.96 -12.07 -3.07
N ILE A 208 6.55 -10.95 -2.63
CA ILE A 208 7.44 -10.14 -3.48
C ILE A 208 8.65 -10.96 -3.94
N LYS A 209 9.28 -11.71 -3.03
CA LYS A 209 10.41 -12.60 -3.35
C LYS A 209 10.02 -13.69 -4.34
N ASP A 210 8.87 -14.31 -4.13
CA ASP A 210 8.40 -15.43 -4.94
C ASP A 210 7.77 -15.00 -6.27
N GLY A 211 7.58 -13.69 -6.48
CA GLY A 211 6.98 -13.13 -7.70
C GLY A 211 5.47 -13.36 -7.79
N GLU A 212 4.80 -13.53 -6.64
CA GLU A 212 3.34 -13.59 -6.59
C GLU A 212 2.77 -12.20 -6.90
N ARG A 213 1.72 -12.14 -7.73
CA ARG A 213 1.12 -10.87 -8.18
C ARG A 213 -0.26 -10.62 -7.59
N ASP A 214 -0.86 -11.63 -7.02
CA ASP A 214 -2.21 -11.58 -6.45
C ASP A 214 -2.20 -12.26 -5.08
N LEU A 215 -2.42 -11.46 -4.01
CA LEU A 215 -2.47 -11.94 -2.64
C LEU A 215 -3.90 -11.73 -2.11
N PRO A 216 -4.82 -12.65 -2.36
CA PRO A 216 -6.15 -12.61 -1.78
C PRO A 216 -6.11 -12.88 -0.27
N VAL A 217 -7.23 -12.70 0.41
CA VAL A 217 -7.32 -12.89 1.87
C VAL A 217 -6.89 -14.30 2.31
N GLU A 218 -7.16 -15.31 1.50
CA GLU A 218 -6.78 -16.71 1.75
C GLU A 218 -5.27 -16.91 1.83
N ALA A 219 -4.49 -16.07 1.13
CA ALA A 219 -3.04 -16.13 1.17
C ALA A 219 -2.44 -15.78 2.56
N PHE A 220 -3.24 -15.17 3.43
CA PHE A 220 -2.85 -14.80 4.79
C PHE A 220 -3.36 -15.77 5.85
N THR A 221 -4.38 -16.59 5.56
CA THR A 221 -4.96 -17.55 6.51
C THR A 221 -4.24 -18.90 6.52
N SER A 222 -3.48 -19.22 5.49
CA SER A 222 -2.71 -20.46 5.37
C SER A 222 -1.35 -20.41 6.10
N ALA A 223 -1.03 -19.31 6.77
CA ALA A 223 0.24 -19.06 7.46
C ALA A 223 0.13 -19.16 9.00
N ILE A 224 -0.99 -19.72 9.52
CA ILE A 224 -1.25 -19.94 10.95
C ILE A 224 -1.15 -21.42 11.26
#